data_7a439536affa15f937486e944a3218f3
#
_entry.id   7a439536affa15f937486e944a3218f3
#
_cell.length_a   1.000
_cell.length_b   1.000
_cell.length_c   1.000
_cell.angle_alpha   90.00
_cell.angle_beta   90.00
_cell.angle_gamma   90.00
#
_symmetry.space_group_name_H-M   'P 1'
#
loop_
_entity.id
_entity.type
_entity.pdbx_description
1 polymer ?
#
loop_
_entity_poly.entity_id
_entity_poly.type
_entity_poly.pdbx_seq_one_letter_code
_entity_poly.pdbx_strand_id
1 'polypeptide(L)'
;LQGAGLIIGARRLLQNLPDGCTDNRTALYKTDEICALLQEAGCERAAGVYSGDTGFYSGAGALCRALDAAGTPYTVEPGVSSVQLLAAALGRPWQDWQLVSAHGCACDPVAACQKGVPTFFLTGGSETPATLCARLAAAGYGEVIATVGENLGSDAQRLVTDTVAPLAQQQFAPQSVLLAERCPAPPRRTPGLPD
;
A
#
# COMPACT_ATOMS: atom_id res chain seq x y z
N LEU A 1 18.10 13.18 -2.84
CA LEU A 1 18.40 12.80 -4.23
C LEU A 1 19.53 13.65 -4.83
N GLN A 2 19.70 14.91 -4.36
CA GLN A 2 20.83 15.77 -4.80
C GLN A 2 22.17 15.14 -4.38
N GLY A 3 23.13 15.13 -5.30
CA GLY A 3 24.44 14.53 -5.09
C GLY A 3 24.49 12.99 -5.22
N ALA A 4 23.42 12.34 -5.61
CA ALA A 4 23.47 10.94 -6.01
C ALA A 4 24.07 10.80 -7.42
N GLY A 5 25.06 9.92 -7.59
CA GLY A 5 25.63 9.60 -8.90
C GLY A 5 24.78 8.61 -9.71
N LEU A 6 23.84 7.92 -9.05
CA LEU A 6 22.90 6.97 -9.65
C LEU A 6 21.58 7.00 -8.92
N ILE A 7 20.45 7.00 -9.65
CA ILE A 7 19.10 6.87 -9.06
C ILE A 7 18.42 5.63 -9.64
N ILE A 8 17.90 4.79 -8.75
CA ILE A 8 17.28 3.50 -9.07
C ILE A 8 15.83 3.50 -8.57
N GLY A 9 14.90 3.01 -9.37
CA GLY A 9 13.49 2.88 -8.95
C GLY A 9 12.55 2.49 -10.07
N ALA A 10 11.25 2.43 -9.77
CA ALA A 10 10.26 2.17 -10.80
C ALA A 10 10.22 3.28 -11.85
N ARG A 11 10.04 2.93 -13.12
CA ARG A 11 10.04 3.88 -14.26
C ARG A 11 9.19 5.13 -14.02
N ARG A 12 7.97 4.94 -13.48
CA ARG A 12 7.05 6.06 -13.21
C ARG A 12 7.58 7.04 -12.14
N LEU A 13 8.39 6.57 -11.19
CA LEU A 13 8.98 7.43 -10.16
C LEU A 13 10.17 8.22 -10.74
N LEU A 14 10.96 7.58 -11.59
CA LEU A 14 12.11 8.21 -12.23
C LEU A 14 11.71 9.31 -13.22
N GLN A 15 10.51 9.26 -13.79
CA GLN A 15 9.97 10.28 -14.69
C GLN A 15 9.56 11.56 -13.97
N ASN A 16 9.25 11.48 -12.66
CA ASN A 16 8.73 12.58 -11.85
C ASN A 16 9.73 13.07 -10.81
N LEU A 17 11.02 12.87 -11.05
CA LEU A 17 12.06 13.39 -10.16
C LEU A 17 12.17 14.90 -10.30
N PRO A 18 12.45 15.61 -9.20
CA PRO A 18 12.67 17.06 -9.24
C PRO A 18 13.90 17.42 -10.06
N ASP A 19 13.95 18.67 -10.52
CA ASP A 19 15.09 19.23 -11.24
C ASP A 19 16.36 19.19 -10.38
N GLY A 20 17.52 19.08 -11.05
CA GLY A 20 18.83 19.03 -10.38
C GLY A 20 19.24 17.63 -9.91
N CYS A 21 18.45 16.60 -10.18
CA CYS A 21 18.86 15.22 -10.00
C CYS A 21 19.75 14.73 -11.19
N THR A 22 20.62 13.77 -10.93
CA THR A 22 21.42 13.13 -12.00
C THR A 22 20.55 12.54 -13.10
N ASP A 23 21.07 12.55 -14.35
CA ASP A 23 20.46 11.86 -15.50
C ASP A 23 20.78 10.36 -15.53
N ASN A 24 21.73 9.89 -14.70
CA ASN A 24 22.02 8.47 -14.54
C ASN A 24 20.93 7.78 -13.72
N ARG A 25 19.90 7.29 -14.42
CA ARG A 25 18.68 6.72 -13.84
C ARG A 25 18.43 5.34 -14.41
N THR A 26 18.24 4.35 -13.53
CA THR A 26 18.00 2.97 -13.94
C THR A 26 16.68 2.45 -13.38
N ALA A 27 15.82 1.96 -14.29
CA ALA A 27 14.51 1.43 -13.93
C ALA A 27 14.64 -0.03 -13.49
N LEU A 28 14.82 -0.26 -12.19
CA LEU A 28 14.86 -1.57 -11.54
C LEU A 28 13.99 -1.55 -10.28
N TYR A 29 13.48 -2.75 -9.92
CA TYR A 29 12.69 -2.94 -8.70
C TYR A 29 13.04 -4.23 -7.95
N LYS A 30 13.72 -5.19 -8.60
CA LYS A 30 14.15 -6.42 -7.94
C LYS A 30 15.43 -6.20 -7.17
N THR A 31 15.43 -6.66 -5.93
CA THR A 31 16.55 -6.47 -4.99
C THR A 31 17.88 -6.98 -5.56
N ASP A 32 17.88 -8.20 -6.14
CA ASP A 32 19.10 -8.82 -6.65
C ASP A 32 19.70 -8.02 -7.82
N GLU A 33 18.85 -7.53 -8.73
CA GLU A 33 19.27 -6.69 -9.86
C GLU A 33 19.83 -5.34 -9.38
N ILE A 34 19.22 -4.75 -8.34
CA ILE A 34 19.70 -3.51 -7.72
C ILE A 34 21.06 -3.74 -7.06
N CYS A 35 21.21 -4.81 -6.30
CA CYS A 35 22.49 -5.13 -5.64
C CYS A 35 23.61 -5.36 -6.65
N ALA A 36 23.37 -6.08 -7.74
CA ALA A 36 24.33 -6.28 -8.81
C ALA A 36 24.75 -4.95 -9.46
N LEU A 37 23.77 -4.10 -9.80
CA LEU A 37 24.05 -2.78 -10.36
C LEU A 37 24.88 -1.90 -9.41
N LEU A 38 24.60 -1.92 -8.11
CA LEU A 38 25.35 -1.13 -7.13
C LEU A 38 26.82 -1.57 -7.03
N GLN A 39 27.10 -2.86 -7.19
CA GLN A 39 28.48 -3.38 -7.21
C GLN A 39 29.25 -2.96 -8.45
N GLU A 40 28.57 -2.83 -9.59
CA GLU A 40 29.18 -2.48 -10.89
C GLU A 40 29.28 -0.97 -11.13
N ALA A 41 28.39 -0.18 -10.50
CA ALA A 41 28.18 1.23 -10.85
C ALA A 41 29.37 2.16 -10.52
N GLY A 42 30.29 1.76 -9.64
CA GLY A 42 31.50 2.55 -9.29
C GLY A 42 31.19 3.97 -8.77
N CYS A 43 29.94 4.26 -8.39
CA CYS A 43 29.54 5.57 -7.86
C CYS A 43 29.65 5.56 -6.34
N GLU A 44 30.12 6.70 -5.77
CA GLU A 44 30.24 6.85 -4.32
C GLU A 44 28.88 6.85 -3.61
N ARG A 45 27.82 7.26 -4.32
CA ARG A 45 26.48 7.45 -3.75
C ARG A 45 25.38 7.12 -4.75
N ALA A 46 24.53 6.19 -4.38
CA ALA A 46 23.32 5.86 -5.12
C ALA A 46 22.05 6.14 -4.28
N ALA A 47 20.94 6.39 -4.94
CA ALA A 47 19.64 6.60 -4.30
C ALA A 47 18.59 5.64 -4.85
N GLY A 48 17.96 4.84 -3.98
CA GLY A 48 16.81 4.02 -4.31
C GLY A 48 15.52 4.80 -4.06
N VAL A 49 14.63 4.92 -5.06
CA VAL A 49 13.34 5.60 -4.91
C VAL A 49 12.19 4.61 -4.90
N TYR A 50 11.38 4.69 -3.88
CA TYR A 50 10.20 3.84 -3.65
C TYR A 50 8.93 4.69 -3.55
N SER A 51 7.78 4.07 -3.80
CA SER A 51 6.49 4.74 -3.65
C SER A 51 6.02 4.68 -2.20
N GLY A 52 5.52 5.78 -1.69
CA GLY A 52 4.99 5.87 -0.34
C GLY A 52 6.08 5.89 0.74
N ASP A 53 5.72 5.44 1.93
CA ASP A 53 6.66 5.28 3.04
C ASP A 53 7.48 3.99 2.88
N THR A 54 8.79 4.08 3.10
CA THR A 54 9.72 2.95 2.97
C THR A 54 9.50 1.86 4.01
N GLY A 55 8.87 2.17 5.13
CA GLY A 55 8.49 1.23 6.19
C GLY A 55 7.10 0.60 6.03
N PHE A 56 6.31 1.04 5.02
CA PHE A 56 4.93 0.58 4.85
C PHE A 56 4.76 -0.30 3.62
N TYR A 57 4.87 -1.62 3.79
CA TYR A 57 4.75 -2.62 2.71
C TYR A 57 5.59 -2.31 1.47
N SER A 58 6.76 -1.73 1.68
CA SER A 58 7.66 -1.30 0.63
C SER A 58 8.71 -2.37 0.28
N GLY A 59 9.12 -2.41 -0.98
CA GLY A 59 10.27 -3.19 -1.42
C GLY A 59 11.61 -2.75 -0.81
N ALA A 60 11.67 -1.55 -0.23
CA ALA A 60 12.87 -1.02 0.43
C ALA A 60 13.37 -1.94 1.54
N GLY A 61 12.48 -2.57 2.31
CA GLY A 61 12.88 -3.49 3.38
C GLY A 61 13.64 -4.73 2.90
N ALA A 62 13.37 -5.23 1.69
CA ALA A 62 14.15 -6.31 1.09
C ALA A 62 15.55 -5.84 0.70
N LEU A 63 15.64 -4.63 0.11
CA LEU A 63 16.94 -4.04 -0.25
C LEU A 63 17.79 -3.76 1.00
N CYS A 64 17.20 -3.19 2.06
CA CYS A 64 17.92 -2.95 3.32
C CYS A 64 18.54 -4.24 3.85
N ARG A 65 17.78 -5.34 3.93
CA ARG A 65 18.33 -6.64 4.38
C ARG A 65 19.48 -7.15 3.50
N ALA A 66 19.40 -6.95 2.20
CA ALA A 66 20.47 -7.36 1.30
C ALA A 66 21.74 -6.50 1.46
N LEU A 67 21.57 -5.19 1.68
CA LEU A 67 22.68 -4.28 1.95
C LEU A 67 23.32 -4.56 3.30
N ASP A 68 22.53 -4.86 4.35
CA ASP A 68 23.03 -5.31 5.66
C ASP A 68 23.90 -6.58 5.52
N ALA A 69 23.41 -7.57 4.77
CA ALA A 69 24.13 -8.81 4.51
C ALA A 69 25.44 -8.59 3.74
N ALA A 70 25.48 -7.57 2.88
CA ALA A 70 26.68 -7.19 2.10
C ALA A 70 27.61 -6.23 2.87
N GLY A 71 27.23 -5.77 4.08
CA GLY A 71 27.98 -4.76 4.83
C GLY A 71 28.03 -3.38 4.15
N THR A 72 27.08 -3.09 3.27
CA THR A 72 27.00 -1.83 2.54
C THR A 72 26.24 -0.79 3.34
N PRO A 73 26.85 0.35 3.71
CA PRO A 73 26.17 1.38 4.49
C PRO A 73 25.07 2.07 3.69
N TYR A 74 23.96 2.35 4.36
CA TYR A 74 22.82 3.08 3.76
C TYR A 74 22.08 3.91 4.82
N THR A 75 21.24 4.81 4.35
CA THR A 75 20.24 5.55 5.15
C THR A 75 18.86 5.34 4.55
N VAL A 76 17.84 5.36 5.38
CA VAL A 76 16.44 5.26 4.95
C VAL A 76 15.74 6.57 5.26
N GLU A 77 15.18 7.19 4.22
CA GLU A 77 14.37 8.39 4.38
C GLU A 77 12.88 8.00 4.43
N PRO A 78 12.10 8.55 5.37
CA PRO A 78 10.66 8.29 5.44
C PRO A 78 9.92 8.95 4.27
N GLY A 79 8.75 8.42 3.96
CA GLY A 79 7.85 8.98 2.96
C GLY A 79 6.41 9.04 3.47
N VAL A 80 5.51 9.55 2.64
CA VAL A 80 4.07 9.60 2.94
C VAL A 80 3.37 8.47 2.21
N SER A 81 2.69 7.61 2.96
CA SER A 81 1.97 6.47 2.40
C SER A 81 0.48 6.76 2.22
N SER A 82 -0.17 5.93 1.42
CA SER A 82 -1.60 6.06 1.13
C SER A 82 -2.51 5.99 2.36
N VAL A 83 -2.09 5.31 3.43
CA VAL A 83 -2.83 5.31 4.70
C VAL A 83 -2.87 6.71 5.33
N GLN A 84 -1.74 7.42 5.35
CA GLN A 84 -1.66 8.78 5.88
C GLN A 84 -2.45 9.76 5.01
N LEU A 85 -2.35 9.62 3.67
CA LEU A 85 -3.11 10.44 2.73
C LEU A 85 -4.62 10.23 2.88
N LEU A 86 -5.07 8.96 3.01
CA LEU A 86 -6.48 8.68 3.24
C LEU A 86 -6.97 9.24 4.58
N ALA A 87 -6.20 9.04 5.64
CA ALA A 87 -6.51 9.56 6.97
C ALA A 87 -6.65 11.08 6.98
N ALA A 88 -5.72 11.78 6.33
CA ALA A 88 -5.75 13.23 6.16
C ALA A 88 -6.98 13.68 5.35
N ALA A 89 -7.28 13.00 4.24
CA ALA A 89 -8.44 13.31 3.40
C ALA A 89 -9.78 13.09 4.12
N LEU A 90 -9.83 12.14 5.07
CA LEU A 90 -10.99 11.86 5.91
C LEU A 90 -11.03 12.72 7.19
N GLY A 91 -9.97 13.47 7.52
CA GLY A 91 -9.85 14.21 8.78
C GLY A 91 -9.87 13.29 10.00
N ARG A 92 -9.33 12.08 9.89
CA ARG A 92 -9.36 11.04 10.94
C ARG A 92 -7.97 10.50 11.26
N PRO A 93 -7.65 10.25 12.55
CA PRO A 93 -6.44 9.52 12.92
C PRO A 93 -6.54 8.05 12.47
N TRP A 94 -5.41 7.46 12.09
CA TRP A 94 -5.34 6.07 11.61
C TRP A 94 -4.69 5.09 12.61
N GLN A 95 -4.31 5.56 13.78
CA GLN A 95 -3.65 4.75 14.82
C GLN A 95 -4.48 3.54 15.28
N ASP A 96 -5.81 3.65 15.20
CA ASP A 96 -6.73 2.58 15.60
C ASP A 96 -7.18 1.70 14.42
N TRP A 97 -6.62 1.92 13.23
CA TRP A 97 -6.93 1.11 12.07
C TRP A 97 -6.06 -0.14 12.03
N GLN A 98 -6.64 -1.25 11.64
CA GLN A 98 -5.85 -2.39 11.20
C GLN A 98 -5.33 -2.14 9.81
N LEU A 99 -4.04 -2.41 9.59
CA LEU A 99 -3.38 -2.27 8.29
C LEU A 99 -3.17 -3.63 7.66
N VAL A 100 -3.66 -3.82 6.43
CA VAL A 100 -3.57 -5.08 5.69
C VAL A 100 -3.05 -4.80 4.29
N SER A 101 -2.04 -5.56 3.86
CA SER A 101 -1.60 -5.53 2.48
C SER A 101 -2.38 -6.57 1.66
N ALA A 102 -2.99 -6.10 0.59
CA ALA A 102 -3.52 -6.89 -0.52
C ALA A 102 -2.76 -6.55 -1.82
N HIS A 103 -1.65 -5.82 -1.71
CA HIS A 103 -0.85 -5.43 -2.87
C HIS A 103 0.18 -6.51 -3.20
N GLY A 104 -0.06 -7.24 -4.28
CA GLY A 104 0.85 -8.31 -4.72
C GLY A 104 0.83 -9.58 -3.85
N CYS A 105 -0.09 -9.67 -2.89
CA CYS A 105 -0.30 -10.84 -2.05
C CYS A 105 -1.79 -11.07 -1.81
N ALA A 106 -2.18 -12.33 -1.67
CA ALA A 106 -3.54 -12.68 -1.28
C ALA A 106 -3.78 -12.28 0.18
N CYS A 107 -4.94 -11.69 0.46
CA CYS A 107 -5.39 -11.45 1.83
C CYS A 107 -6.78 -12.06 2.04
N ASP A 108 -7.15 -12.28 3.30
CA ASP A 108 -8.52 -12.61 3.68
C ASP A 108 -9.18 -11.36 4.30
N PRO A 109 -10.00 -10.61 3.51
CA PRO A 109 -10.64 -9.39 4.00
C PRO A 109 -11.69 -9.69 5.09
N VAL A 110 -12.29 -10.88 5.06
CA VAL A 110 -13.30 -11.28 6.05
C VAL A 110 -12.64 -11.50 7.41
N ALA A 111 -11.59 -12.32 7.46
CA ALA A 111 -10.83 -12.54 8.69
C ALA A 111 -10.21 -11.24 9.23
N ALA A 112 -9.75 -10.36 8.34
CA ALA A 112 -9.22 -9.05 8.74
C ALA A 112 -10.30 -8.20 9.41
N CYS A 113 -11.48 -8.05 8.80
CA CYS A 113 -12.57 -7.24 9.33
C CYS A 113 -13.20 -7.79 10.62
N GLN A 114 -13.10 -9.10 10.86
CA GLN A 114 -13.63 -9.74 12.09
C GLN A 114 -12.95 -9.27 13.38
N LYS A 115 -11.82 -8.57 13.30
CA LYS A 115 -11.18 -7.94 14.47
C LYS A 115 -11.99 -6.78 15.06
N GLY A 116 -13.03 -6.30 14.37
CA GLY A 116 -13.96 -5.30 14.89
C GLY A 116 -13.38 -3.89 14.99
N VAL A 117 -12.32 -3.59 14.23
CA VAL A 117 -11.73 -2.25 14.09
C VAL A 117 -11.78 -1.83 12.62
N PRO A 118 -11.74 -0.51 12.31
CA PRO A 118 -11.61 -0.08 10.93
C PRO A 118 -10.39 -0.72 10.29
N THR A 119 -10.54 -1.27 9.09
CA THR A 119 -9.48 -2.00 8.41
C THR A 119 -9.11 -1.33 7.10
N PHE A 120 -7.88 -0.85 7.03
CA PHE A 120 -7.29 -0.29 5.81
C PHE A 120 -6.64 -1.41 4.99
N PHE A 121 -6.98 -1.47 3.70
CA PHE A 121 -6.39 -2.39 2.74
C PHE A 121 -5.57 -1.61 1.70
N LEU A 122 -4.27 -1.90 1.65
CA LEU A 122 -3.42 -1.49 0.55
C LEU A 122 -3.70 -2.42 -0.63
N THR A 123 -4.40 -1.95 -1.65
CA THR A 123 -4.83 -2.74 -2.81
C THR A 123 -3.85 -2.68 -3.97
N GLY A 124 -3.93 -3.65 -4.89
CA GLY A 124 -3.13 -3.67 -6.12
C GLY A 124 -3.18 -5.01 -6.85
N GLY A 125 -2.93 -4.97 -8.16
CA GLY A 125 -3.04 -6.16 -9.00
C GLY A 125 -4.48 -6.64 -9.11
N SER A 126 -4.73 -7.92 -8.84
CA SER A 126 -6.07 -8.53 -8.83
C SER A 126 -6.90 -8.19 -7.59
N GLU A 127 -6.25 -7.78 -6.50
CA GLU A 127 -6.91 -7.41 -5.24
C GLU A 127 -7.29 -5.92 -5.28
N THR A 128 -8.38 -5.62 -5.99
CA THR A 128 -8.93 -4.27 -6.11
C THR A 128 -9.90 -3.95 -4.97
N PRO A 129 -10.26 -2.67 -4.70
CA PRO A 129 -11.32 -2.36 -3.75
C PRO A 129 -12.62 -3.11 -4.05
N ALA A 130 -13.02 -3.21 -5.33
CA ALA A 130 -14.24 -3.90 -5.72
C ALA A 130 -14.18 -5.42 -5.42
N THR A 131 -13.04 -6.09 -5.68
CA THR A 131 -12.90 -7.52 -5.38
C THR A 131 -12.92 -7.80 -3.89
N LEU A 132 -12.31 -6.95 -3.06
CA LEU A 132 -12.36 -7.06 -1.61
C LEU A 132 -13.78 -6.83 -1.09
N CYS A 133 -14.47 -5.79 -1.59
CA CYS A 133 -15.87 -5.52 -1.28
C CYS A 133 -16.79 -6.68 -1.68
N ALA A 134 -16.59 -7.29 -2.84
CA ALA A 134 -17.39 -8.45 -3.28
C ALA A 134 -17.24 -9.64 -2.31
N ARG A 135 -16.03 -9.91 -1.83
CA ARG A 135 -15.78 -10.96 -0.83
C ARG A 135 -16.40 -10.65 0.52
N LEU A 136 -16.34 -9.38 0.96
CA LEU A 136 -17.00 -8.93 2.18
C LEU A 136 -18.53 -9.03 2.07
N ALA A 137 -19.12 -8.59 0.95
CA ALA A 137 -20.55 -8.70 0.71
C ALA A 137 -21.03 -10.16 0.71
N ALA A 138 -20.30 -11.06 0.05
CA ALA A 138 -20.60 -12.50 0.03
C ALA A 138 -20.53 -13.13 1.44
N ALA A 139 -19.74 -12.57 2.34
CA ALA A 139 -19.65 -12.99 3.74
C ALA A 139 -20.71 -12.36 4.66
N GLY A 140 -21.66 -11.58 4.13
CA GLY A 140 -22.72 -10.93 4.88
C GLY A 140 -22.41 -9.54 5.43
N TYR A 141 -21.31 -8.92 4.98
CA TYR A 141 -20.91 -7.56 5.37
C TYR A 141 -21.32 -6.49 4.34
N GLY A 142 -22.33 -6.76 3.52
CA GLY A 142 -22.76 -5.86 2.44
C GLY A 142 -23.17 -4.47 2.91
N GLU A 143 -23.71 -4.34 4.13
CA GLU A 143 -24.17 -3.07 4.74
C GLU A 143 -23.06 -2.32 5.50
N VAL A 144 -21.86 -2.88 5.60
CA VAL A 144 -20.72 -2.19 6.23
C VAL A 144 -20.31 -1.01 5.37
N ILE A 145 -20.15 0.15 5.99
CA ILE A 145 -19.64 1.36 5.31
C ILE A 145 -18.17 1.15 4.98
N ALA A 146 -17.79 1.53 3.77
CA ALA A 146 -16.40 1.56 3.37
C ALA A 146 -16.11 2.81 2.52
N THR A 147 -14.84 3.22 2.51
CA THR A 147 -14.37 4.35 1.71
C THR A 147 -13.24 3.86 0.80
N VAL A 148 -13.37 4.13 -0.48
CA VAL A 148 -12.29 3.96 -1.47
C VAL A 148 -11.63 5.30 -1.69
N GLY A 149 -10.31 5.36 -1.54
CA GLY A 149 -9.48 6.50 -1.91
C GLY A 149 -8.74 6.20 -3.19
N GLU A 150 -8.95 7.01 -4.23
CA GLU A 150 -8.30 6.88 -5.54
C GLU A 150 -7.31 8.02 -5.76
N ASN A 151 -6.15 7.72 -6.34
CA ASN A 151 -5.12 8.69 -6.74
C ASN A 151 -4.78 9.69 -5.63
N LEU A 152 -4.74 9.23 -4.39
CA LEU A 152 -4.54 10.06 -3.21
C LEU A 152 -3.26 10.92 -3.33
N GLY A 153 -3.39 12.19 -2.96
CA GLY A 153 -2.29 13.15 -3.03
C GLY A 153 -2.01 13.72 -4.42
N SER A 154 -2.90 13.52 -5.40
CA SER A 154 -2.83 14.12 -6.73
C SER A 154 -4.07 14.97 -7.04
N ASP A 155 -4.03 15.75 -8.12
CA ASP A 155 -5.18 16.54 -8.59
C ASP A 155 -6.37 15.65 -9.03
N ALA A 156 -6.11 14.36 -9.31
CA ALA A 156 -7.12 13.37 -9.65
C ALA A 156 -7.65 12.61 -8.43
N GLN A 157 -7.38 13.09 -7.22
CA GLN A 157 -7.85 12.46 -5.99
C GLN A 157 -9.37 12.39 -5.94
N ARG A 158 -9.90 11.21 -5.62
CA ARG A 158 -11.33 10.98 -5.42
C ARG A 158 -11.56 10.10 -4.20
N LEU A 159 -12.56 10.44 -3.40
CA LEU A 159 -13.06 9.61 -2.30
C LEU A 159 -14.47 9.14 -2.65
N VAL A 160 -14.73 7.85 -2.51
CA VAL A 160 -16.05 7.25 -2.71
C VAL A 160 -16.41 6.49 -1.44
N THR A 161 -17.44 6.96 -0.75
CA THR A 161 -17.95 6.31 0.48
C THR A 161 -19.35 5.77 0.22
N ASP A 162 -19.54 4.49 0.49
CA ASP A 162 -20.83 3.81 0.37
C ASP A 162 -20.80 2.53 1.22
N THR A 163 -21.89 1.76 1.21
CA THR A 163 -21.85 0.41 1.75
C THR A 163 -21.05 -0.53 0.81
N VAL A 164 -20.54 -1.61 1.39
CA VAL A 164 -19.68 -2.58 0.69
C VAL A 164 -20.36 -3.16 -0.55
N ALA A 165 -21.68 -3.43 -0.50
CA ALA A 165 -22.38 -4.07 -1.60
C ALA A 165 -22.41 -3.22 -2.90
N PRO A 166 -22.76 -1.92 -2.91
CA PRO A 166 -22.62 -1.07 -4.08
C PRO A 166 -21.17 -0.87 -4.53
N LEU A 167 -20.20 -0.75 -3.60
CA LEU A 167 -18.79 -0.60 -3.96
C LEU A 167 -18.24 -1.81 -4.70
N ALA A 168 -18.75 -3.01 -4.40
CA ALA A 168 -18.39 -4.24 -5.09
C ALA A 168 -18.72 -4.24 -6.59
N GLN A 169 -19.63 -3.38 -7.03
CA GLN A 169 -20.09 -3.29 -8.42
C GLN A 169 -19.44 -2.13 -9.20
N GLN A 170 -18.58 -1.35 -8.55
CA GLN A 170 -17.94 -0.19 -9.15
C GLN A 170 -16.56 -0.54 -9.71
N GLN A 171 -16.09 0.31 -10.63
CA GLN A 171 -14.71 0.29 -11.09
C GLN A 171 -13.94 1.44 -10.46
N PHE A 172 -12.71 1.15 -10.05
CA PHE A 172 -11.82 2.10 -9.39
C PHE A 172 -10.50 2.22 -10.15
N ALA A 173 -9.83 3.36 -10.00
CA ALA A 173 -8.52 3.58 -10.57
C ALA A 173 -7.50 2.55 -10.04
N PRO A 174 -6.45 2.20 -10.81
CA PRO A 174 -5.44 1.24 -10.36
C PRO A 174 -4.71 1.65 -9.08
N GLN A 175 -4.59 2.96 -8.82
CA GLN A 175 -4.01 3.50 -7.58
C GLN A 175 -5.11 3.82 -6.58
N SER A 176 -5.66 2.77 -5.98
CA SER A 176 -6.74 2.88 -5.00
C SER A 176 -6.40 2.16 -3.72
N VAL A 177 -7.06 2.54 -2.64
CA VAL A 177 -7.02 1.88 -1.34
C VAL A 177 -8.44 1.79 -0.78
N LEU A 178 -8.68 0.86 0.15
CA LEU A 178 -9.98 0.65 0.76
C LEU A 178 -9.87 0.78 2.28
N LEU A 179 -10.77 1.53 2.90
CA LEU A 179 -11.01 1.53 4.33
C LEU A 179 -12.40 0.95 4.56
N ALA A 180 -12.49 -0.26 5.12
CA ALA A 180 -13.74 -0.80 5.65
C ALA A 180 -13.91 -0.39 7.11
N GLU A 181 -15.09 0.13 7.46
CA GLU A 181 -15.41 0.46 8.85
C GLU A 181 -15.56 -0.80 9.69
N ARG A 182 -15.83 -0.64 10.98
CA ARG A 182 -15.99 -1.78 11.90
C ARG A 182 -17.03 -2.75 11.39
N CYS A 183 -16.61 -3.96 11.07
CA CYS A 183 -17.54 -5.04 10.80
C CYS A 183 -18.14 -5.54 12.13
N PRO A 184 -19.47 -5.74 12.21
CA PRO A 184 -20.07 -6.39 13.36
C PRO A 184 -19.49 -7.80 13.51
N ALA A 185 -19.30 -8.25 14.77
CA ALA A 185 -18.91 -9.63 15.00
C ALA A 185 -19.92 -10.57 14.31
N PRO A 186 -19.48 -11.63 13.65
CA PRO A 186 -20.39 -12.60 13.08
C PRO A 186 -21.31 -13.12 14.22
N PRO A 187 -22.60 -13.34 13.94
CA PRO A 187 -23.50 -13.91 14.94
C PRO A 187 -22.89 -15.20 15.45
N ARG A 188 -22.74 -15.30 16.76
CA ARG A 188 -22.24 -16.54 17.38
C ARG A 188 -23.17 -17.68 16.95
N ARG A 189 -22.70 -18.55 16.09
CA ARG A 189 -23.34 -19.84 15.81
C ARG A 189 -23.00 -20.78 16.97
N THR A 190 -23.54 -20.51 18.15
CA THR A 190 -23.71 -21.56 19.15
C THR A 190 -24.85 -22.43 18.64
N PRO A 191 -24.65 -23.75 18.41
CA PRO A 191 -25.78 -24.67 18.31
C PRO A 191 -26.55 -24.46 19.61
N GLY A 192 -27.81 -24.00 19.53
CA GLY A 192 -28.65 -23.88 20.70
C GLY A 192 -28.70 -25.25 21.37
N LEU A 193 -28.27 -25.30 22.63
CA LEU A 193 -28.70 -26.39 23.47
C LEU A 193 -30.22 -26.16 23.70
N PRO A 194 -31.08 -27.15 23.44
CA PRO A 194 -32.48 -27.01 23.79
C PRO A 194 -32.57 -26.85 25.30
N ASP A 195 -33.40 -25.88 25.72
CA ASP A 195 -33.79 -25.65 27.12
C ASP A 195 -34.49 -26.88 27.69
#